data_fdda25086bf53f754c13f5b006d0e37f
#
_entry.id   fdda25086bf53f754c13f5b006d0e37f
#
_cell.length_a   1.000
_cell.length_b   1.000
_cell.length_c   1.000
_cell.angle_alpha   90.00
_cell.angle_beta   90.00
_cell.angle_gamma   90.00
#
_symmetry.space_group_name_H-M   'P 1'
#
loop_
_entity.id
_entity.type
_entity.pdbx_description
1 polymer ?
#
loop_
_entity_poly.entity_id
_entity_poly.type
_entity_poly.pdbx_seq_one_letter_code
_entity_poly.pdbx_strand_id
1 'polypeptide(L)'
;MSVTPKSQNYLAVAALVPLAFCSAMASAMAQTPMAMDEVIVTVPANTRSSALKLPVPLIDVPQSLSIIDATQMQQRGFRALGDIVRYTPGLSASQGEGHRDSIVFRGVRSTADFFIDGMRDDVQYYRPLYNLEQVEVLRGPNALLFGRGGTGGAVNRVSKKARLGDPFQDVDIRLDSFGGTHLAADVNLPVGKTTALRVNAYGETLDGDRDFYDGERSGINPTLKINLSPQTTLDLSYERMDHERFIDRGIVTSRETGAPVAALRDTVFGSATDNISTLEADVWRARVTRMYSDKTTGALTLHYGDYEKIYQNLYADGYDAAANTVTLKGYRDPTTRRNMIVSGYVSHERNLAGLSHTLLVGGDYIDTQSDNYRYNPTFSSNNAKSESFSIARPLDLTQNASGVASSVSFASDLETRTKTQITVASVFLQDQIKLTDRLQVLLGARLDRFDITVTDTQDPNAITAQSRKDEEISPRAGLIYKPQANVSVYASRSESFLPRSGEQFKKLEASEAKLDPDVFENTEIGLKWDITPQLSFASSLFDSQQTQAK
;
A
#
# COMPACT_ATOMS: atom_id res chain seq x y z
N MET A 1 -34.63 -5.86 -7.57
CA MET A 1 -34.66 -6.05 -6.12
C MET A 1 -34.06 -4.79 -5.51
N SER A 2 -34.85 -3.99 -4.82
CA SER A 2 -34.44 -2.72 -4.24
C SER A 2 -33.51 -2.98 -3.05
N VAL A 3 -32.28 -2.55 -3.14
CA VAL A 3 -31.37 -2.51 -1.98
C VAL A 3 -31.68 -1.22 -1.25
N THR A 4 -32.37 -1.32 -0.12
CA THR A 4 -32.55 -0.22 0.81
C THR A 4 -31.22 0.13 1.45
N PRO A 5 -30.85 1.40 1.62
CA PRO A 5 -29.61 1.77 2.29
C PRO A 5 -29.70 1.40 3.78
N LYS A 6 -28.75 0.61 4.25
CA LYS A 6 -28.56 0.24 5.67
C LYS A 6 -27.74 1.32 6.41
N SER A 7 -28.18 2.57 6.38
CA SER A 7 -27.39 3.68 6.95
C SER A 7 -27.70 4.04 8.40
N GLN A 8 -28.42 3.23 9.17
CA GLN A 8 -28.84 3.64 10.54
C GLN A 8 -28.22 2.88 11.72
N ASN A 9 -27.43 1.83 11.52
CA ASN A 9 -26.97 1.01 12.66
C ASN A 9 -25.49 1.17 13.06
N TYR A 10 -24.68 1.89 12.30
CA TYR A 10 -23.23 1.97 12.58
C TYR A 10 -22.84 3.09 13.55
N LEU A 11 -23.61 4.17 13.63
CA LEU A 11 -23.41 5.22 14.64
C LEU A 11 -23.57 4.70 16.08
N ALA A 12 -24.36 3.65 16.30
CA ALA A 12 -24.54 3.05 17.62
C ALA A 12 -23.32 2.22 18.07
N VAL A 13 -22.57 1.62 17.16
CA VAL A 13 -21.37 0.83 17.49
C VAL A 13 -20.16 1.73 17.71
N ALA A 14 -20.00 2.79 16.92
CA ALA A 14 -18.93 3.77 17.12
C ALA A 14 -19.10 4.60 18.41
N ALA A 15 -20.36 4.82 18.86
CA ALA A 15 -20.64 5.52 20.10
C ALA A 15 -20.53 4.64 21.36
N LEU A 16 -20.69 3.32 21.25
CA LEU A 16 -20.61 2.40 22.40
C LEU A 16 -19.17 2.04 22.79
N VAL A 17 -18.22 2.05 21.88
CA VAL A 17 -16.82 1.79 22.16
C VAL A 17 -16.18 2.89 23.05
N PRO A 18 -16.41 4.20 22.82
CA PRO A 18 -15.91 5.25 23.71
C PRO A 18 -16.50 5.21 25.13
N LEU A 19 -17.78 4.84 25.28
CA LEU A 19 -18.42 4.81 26.61
C LEU A 19 -17.94 3.64 27.48
N ALA A 20 -17.71 2.48 26.89
CA ALA A 20 -17.13 1.35 27.62
C ALA A 20 -15.65 1.60 28.00
N PHE A 21 -14.91 2.35 27.18
CA PHE A 21 -13.53 2.76 27.45
C PHE A 21 -13.45 3.83 28.56
N CYS A 22 -14.37 4.81 28.57
CA CYS A 22 -14.40 5.83 29.62
C CYS A 22 -14.72 5.26 31.00
N SER A 23 -15.53 4.22 31.12
CA SER A 23 -15.84 3.59 32.41
C SER A 23 -14.66 2.76 32.96
N ALA A 24 -13.81 2.18 32.09
CA ALA A 24 -12.58 1.53 32.51
C ALA A 24 -11.47 2.52 32.90
N MET A 25 -11.44 3.72 32.33
CA MET A 25 -10.49 4.78 32.66
C MET A 25 -10.74 5.40 34.03
N ALA A 26 -11.98 5.49 34.50
CA ALA A 26 -12.30 6.09 35.79
C ALA A 26 -11.75 5.29 37.00
N SER A 27 -11.47 4.01 36.83
CA SER A 27 -10.91 3.14 37.89
C SER A 27 -9.38 3.12 37.92
N ALA A 28 -8.70 3.60 36.87
CA ALA A 28 -7.23 3.59 36.77
C ALA A 28 -6.55 4.89 37.23
N MET A 29 -7.32 5.96 37.48
CA MET A 29 -6.76 7.27 37.85
C MET A 29 -6.42 7.46 39.35
N ALA A 30 -6.42 6.42 40.16
CA ALA A 30 -6.10 6.49 41.60
C ALA A 30 -4.72 5.90 41.94
N GLN A 31 -3.71 6.13 41.12
CA GLN A 31 -2.34 5.82 41.49
C GLN A 31 -1.42 7.05 41.35
N THR A 32 -0.69 7.30 42.44
CA THR A 32 0.28 8.36 42.73
C THR A 32 1.10 8.89 41.56
N PRO A 33 1.39 10.22 41.51
CA PRO A 33 2.24 10.78 40.46
C PRO A 33 3.68 10.27 40.64
N MET A 34 4.12 9.40 39.74
CA MET A 34 5.55 9.17 39.51
C MET A 34 6.13 10.39 38.80
N ALA A 35 7.26 10.89 39.33
CA ALA A 35 8.05 11.91 38.67
C ALA A 35 8.33 11.47 37.23
N MET A 36 7.95 12.33 36.26
CA MET A 36 8.35 12.13 34.86
C MET A 36 9.85 12.37 34.77
N ASP A 37 10.62 11.31 34.66
CA ASP A 37 11.95 11.42 34.09
C ASP A 37 11.76 11.83 32.63
N GLU A 38 12.47 12.87 32.22
CA GLU A 38 12.49 13.36 30.83
C GLU A 38 13.01 12.23 29.94
N VAL A 39 12.09 11.52 29.26
CA VAL A 39 12.45 10.53 28.25
C VAL A 39 12.92 11.28 27.02
N ILE A 40 14.22 11.57 26.98
CA ILE A 40 14.89 11.99 25.73
C ILE A 40 14.82 10.79 24.79
N VAL A 41 13.81 10.76 23.90
CA VAL A 41 13.76 9.83 22.80
C VAL A 41 14.84 10.25 21.79
N THR A 42 16.07 9.83 22.02
CA THR A 42 17.09 9.81 20.98
C THR A 42 16.67 8.75 19.98
N VAL A 43 16.18 9.18 18.81
CA VAL A 43 16.04 8.29 17.66
C VAL A 43 17.45 7.75 17.38
N PRO A 44 17.72 6.45 17.51
CA PRO A 44 19.04 5.93 17.25
C PRO A 44 19.39 6.17 15.77
N ALA A 45 20.59 6.65 15.48
CA ALA A 45 21.15 6.74 14.12
C ALA A 45 21.22 5.37 13.39
N ASN A 46 20.83 4.30 14.04
CA ASN A 46 20.77 2.91 13.57
C ASN A 46 19.33 2.43 13.32
N THR A 47 18.50 3.23 12.70
CA THR A 47 17.20 2.75 12.23
C THR A 47 17.44 1.60 11.23
N ARG A 48 16.90 0.42 11.53
CA ARG A 48 17.00 -0.76 10.66
C ARG A 48 15.73 -0.88 9.84
N SER A 49 15.88 -1.26 8.57
CA SER A 49 14.72 -1.57 7.74
C SER A 49 14.26 -3.01 7.97
N SER A 50 12.98 -3.21 8.24
CA SER A 50 12.38 -4.54 8.35
C SER A 50 12.25 -5.21 6.98
N ALA A 51 12.12 -4.41 5.91
CA ALA A 51 12.04 -4.88 4.54
C ALA A 51 13.27 -5.68 4.09
N LEU A 52 14.43 -5.33 4.61
CA LEU A 52 15.70 -5.96 4.18
C LEU A 52 15.86 -7.40 4.69
N LYS A 53 15.08 -7.82 5.70
CA LYS A 53 15.16 -9.15 6.34
C LYS A 53 16.58 -9.46 6.93
N LEU A 54 17.46 -8.47 6.96
CA LEU A 54 18.85 -8.54 7.46
C LEU A 54 19.08 -7.52 8.58
N PRO A 55 19.88 -7.86 9.60
CA PRO A 55 20.19 -6.95 10.71
C PRO A 55 21.29 -5.92 10.35
N VAL A 56 21.26 -5.35 9.14
CA VAL A 56 22.29 -4.41 8.68
C VAL A 56 21.86 -2.95 8.88
N PRO A 57 22.78 -2.04 9.28
CA PRO A 57 22.50 -0.62 9.35
C PRO A 57 22.20 -0.02 7.97
N LEU A 58 21.39 1.03 7.91
CA LEU A 58 21.02 1.68 6.64
C LEU A 58 22.23 2.21 5.85
N ILE A 59 23.28 2.61 6.55
CA ILE A 59 24.53 3.08 5.93
C ILE A 59 25.26 1.98 5.16
N ASP A 60 25.01 0.71 5.49
CA ASP A 60 25.59 -0.48 4.86
C ASP A 60 24.66 -1.11 3.80
N VAL A 61 23.63 -0.38 3.36
CA VAL A 61 22.69 -0.81 2.31
C VAL A 61 23.02 -0.09 1.02
N PRO A 62 23.41 -0.78 -0.07
CA PRO A 62 23.75 -0.14 -1.34
C PRO A 62 22.48 0.19 -2.16
N GLN A 63 21.61 1.02 -1.59
CA GLN A 63 20.34 1.41 -2.19
C GLN A 63 19.82 2.68 -1.54
N SER A 64 19.12 3.50 -2.32
CA SER A 64 18.37 4.65 -1.82
C SER A 64 17.11 4.17 -1.08
N LEU A 65 17.04 4.46 0.21
CA LEU A 65 15.95 4.07 1.11
C LEU A 65 15.62 5.20 2.07
N SER A 66 14.35 5.42 2.34
CA SER A 66 13.86 6.34 3.37
C SER A 66 12.98 5.59 4.36
N ILE A 67 13.10 5.94 5.64
CA ILE A 67 12.22 5.46 6.71
C ILE A 67 11.56 6.68 7.33
N ILE A 68 10.25 6.61 7.45
CA ILE A 68 9.41 7.61 8.12
C ILE A 68 8.74 6.89 9.29
N ASP A 69 9.12 7.22 10.52
CA ASP A 69 8.61 6.60 11.73
C ASP A 69 7.27 7.21 12.20
N ALA A 70 6.62 6.54 13.17
CA ALA A 70 5.34 6.97 13.73
C ALA A 70 5.41 8.38 14.35
N THR A 71 6.53 8.74 14.98
CA THR A 71 6.74 10.06 15.57
C THR A 71 6.75 11.15 14.50
N GLN A 72 7.47 10.92 13.40
CA GLN A 72 7.50 11.85 12.26
C GLN A 72 6.13 11.98 11.60
N MET A 73 5.39 10.84 11.44
CA MET A 73 4.04 10.85 10.89
C MET A 73 3.10 11.69 11.76
N GLN A 74 3.16 11.52 13.08
CA GLN A 74 2.35 12.26 14.04
C GLN A 74 2.70 13.75 14.07
N GLN A 75 3.99 14.10 14.21
CA GLN A 75 4.46 15.50 14.29
C GLN A 75 4.12 16.31 13.04
N ARG A 76 4.09 15.66 11.86
CA ARG A 76 3.77 16.29 10.58
C ARG A 76 2.30 16.20 10.22
N GLY A 77 1.48 15.52 11.01
CA GLY A 77 0.05 15.34 10.77
C GLY A 77 -0.27 14.52 9.52
N PHE A 78 0.60 13.55 9.15
CA PHE A 78 0.35 12.70 7.99
C PHE A 78 -0.87 11.80 8.21
N ARG A 79 -1.76 11.72 7.22
CA ARG A 79 -2.99 10.92 7.24
C ARG A 79 -3.04 9.85 6.17
N ALA A 80 -2.29 10.02 5.09
CA ALA A 80 -2.28 9.15 3.93
C ALA A 80 -0.85 8.93 3.41
N LEU A 81 -0.64 7.87 2.63
CA LEU A 81 0.66 7.66 1.98
C LEU A 81 1.05 8.82 1.07
N GLY A 82 0.09 9.51 0.45
CA GLY A 82 0.34 10.72 -0.33
C GLY A 82 1.06 11.83 0.44
N ASP A 83 0.79 11.97 1.74
CA ASP A 83 1.47 12.95 2.59
C ASP A 83 2.94 12.59 2.80
N ILE A 84 3.23 11.31 3.03
CA ILE A 84 4.60 10.78 3.15
C ILE A 84 5.37 10.99 1.85
N VAL A 85 4.72 10.72 0.72
CA VAL A 85 5.32 10.86 -0.62
C VAL A 85 5.79 12.28 -0.89
N ARG A 86 5.03 13.31 -0.48
CA ARG A 86 5.39 14.72 -0.66
C ARG A 86 6.72 15.10 -0.01
N TYR A 87 7.12 14.41 1.05
CA TYR A 87 8.36 14.63 1.79
C TYR A 87 9.45 13.61 1.45
N THR A 88 9.22 12.75 0.46
CA THR A 88 10.15 11.69 0.08
C THR A 88 10.77 12.00 -1.29
N PRO A 89 12.07 12.34 -1.36
CA PRO A 89 12.73 12.65 -2.61
C PRO A 89 12.62 11.53 -3.66
N GLY A 90 12.40 11.90 -4.92
CA GLY A 90 12.26 10.96 -6.05
C GLY A 90 10.89 10.28 -6.15
N LEU A 91 9.91 10.72 -5.35
CA LEU A 91 8.54 10.26 -5.41
C LEU A 91 7.59 11.41 -5.70
N SER A 92 6.47 11.09 -6.34
CA SER A 92 5.31 11.97 -6.43
C SER A 92 4.02 11.16 -6.31
N ALA A 93 2.96 11.79 -5.80
CA ALA A 93 1.64 11.19 -5.77
C ALA A 93 0.89 11.50 -7.06
N SER A 94 0.19 10.51 -7.59
CA SER A 94 -0.77 10.68 -8.69
C SER A 94 -2.18 10.54 -8.12
N GLN A 95 -3.09 11.45 -8.50
CA GLN A 95 -4.51 11.33 -8.16
C GLN A 95 -5.09 10.02 -8.71
N GLY A 96 -4.62 9.60 -9.88
CA GLY A 96 -5.14 8.43 -10.57
C GLY A 96 -6.65 8.56 -10.79
N GLU A 97 -7.38 7.52 -10.42
CA GLU A 97 -8.85 7.52 -10.52
C GLU A 97 -9.56 7.93 -9.20
N GLY A 98 -8.81 8.44 -8.21
CA GLY A 98 -9.37 9.01 -6.98
C GLY A 98 -9.86 7.98 -5.94
N HIS A 99 -9.51 6.69 -6.08
CA HIS A 99 -9.97 5.64 -5.16
C HIS A 99 -8.85 4.79 -4.53
N ARG A 100 -7.59 5.10 -4.83
CA ARG A 100 -6.43 4.33 -4.37
C ARG A 100 -5.17 5.15 -4.26
N ASP A 101 -4.23 4.65 -3.47
CA ASP A 101 -2.85 5.14 -3.56
C ASP A 101 -2.28 4.87 -4.95
N SER A 102 -1.64 5.87 -5.50
CA SER A 102 -0.93 5.80 -6.78
C SER A 102 0.34 6.62 -6.65
N ILE A 103 1.47 5.94 -6.64
CA ILE A 103 2.78 6.56 -6.40
C ILE A 103 3.62 6.46 -7.67
N VAL A 104 4.31 7.54 -7.99
CA VAL A 104 5.29 7.59 -9.08
C VAL A 104 6.68 7.56 -8.46
N PHE A 105 7.42 6.48 -8.69
CA PHE A 105 8.79 6.29 -8.25
C PHE A 105 9.73 6.60 -9.40
N ARG A 106 10.51 7.70 -9.32
CA ARG A 106 11.48 8.06 -10.36
C ARG A 106 10.92 8.03 -11.78
N GLY A 107 9.65 8.47 -11.97
CA GLY A 107 8.95 8.48 -13.25
C GLY A 107 8.11 7.23 -13.55
N VAL A 108 8.25 6.14 -12.82
CA VAL A 108 7.46 4.91 -12.99
C VAL A 108 6.29 4.90 -12.00
N ARG A 109 5.06 4.89 -12.53
CA ARG A 109 3.85 4.83 -11.69
C ARG A 109 3.55 3.40 -11.29
N SER A 110 3.16 3.21 -10.02
CA SER A 110 2.63 1.95 -9.53
C SER A 110 1.42 2.13 -8.63
N THR A 111 0.49 1.19 -8.70
CA THR A 111 -0.68 1.04 -7.82
C THR A 111 -0.67 -0.30 -7.07
N ALA A 112 0.38 -1.12 -7.22
CA ALA A 112 0.47 -2.48 -6.70
C ALA A 112 1.77 -2.77 -5.90
N ASP A 113 2.72 -1.83 -5.86
CA ASP A 113 4.01 -2.03 -5.18
C ASP A 113 3.96 -1.59 -3.73
N PHE A 114 2.91 -2.05 -3.04
CA PHE A 114 2.68 -1.84 -1.62
C PHE A 114 2.82 -3.15 -0.86
N PHE A 115 3.40 -3.04 0.32
CA PHE A 115 3.66 -4.18 1.21
C PHE A 115 3.30 -3.81 2.64
N ILE A 116 3.00 -4.82 3.45
CA ILE A 116 2.86 -4.70 4.91
C ILE A 116 3.66 -5.81 5.59
N ASP A 117 4.61 -5.43 6.45
CA ASP A 117 5.55 -6.36 7.09
C ASP A 117 6.29 -7.27 6.08
N GLY A 118 6.55 -6.76 4.87
CA GLY A 118 7.16 -7.50 3.76
C GLY A 118 6.20 -8.38 2.97
N MET A 119 4.92 -8.47 3.34
CA MET A 119 3.89 -9.21 2.60
C MET A 119 3.21 -8.29 1.59
N ARG A 120 2.99 -8.80 0.37
CA ARG A 120 2.36 -8.04 -0.72
C ARG A 120 0.93 -7.63 -0.37
N ASP A 121 0.62 -6.36 -0.61
CA ASP A 121 -0.70 -5.77 -0.49
C ASP A 121 -0.99 -4.96 -1.76
N ASP A 122 -1.38 -5.67 -2.82
CA ASP A 122 -1.60 -5.12 -4.16
C ASP A 122 -3.08 -4.78 -4.46
N VAL A 123 -3.96 -4.88 -3.47
CA VAL A 123 -5.35 -4.41 -3.60
C VAL A 123 -5.36 -2.88 -3.70
N GLN A 124 -6.22 -2.34 -4.56
CA GLN A 124 -6.30 -0.90 -4.79
C GLN A 124 -7.25 -0.22 -3.80
N TYR A 125 -6.70 0.49 -2.82
CA TYR A 125 -7.42 1.32 -1.85
C TYR A 125 -6.49 2.39 -1.26
N TYR A 126 -7.04 3.35 -0.50
CA TYR A 126 -6.24 4.30 0.28
C TYR A 126 -5.88 3.68 1.63
N ARG A 127 -4.60 3.46 1.87
CA ARG A 127 -4.06 2.76 3.03
C ARG A 127 -3.99 3.67 4.25
N PRO A 128 -4.64 3.31 5.37
CA PRO A 128 -4.56 4.08 6.61
C PRO A 128 -3.16 3.95 7.24
N LEU A 129 -2.82 4.92 8.12
CA LEU A 129 -1.52 4.96 8.82
C LEU A 129 -1.64 4.70 10.33
N TYR A 130 -2.83 4.50 10.88
CA TYR A 130 -3.11 4.45 12.33
C TYR A 130 -2.36 3.34 13.08
N ASN A 131 -2.13 2.21 12.42
CA ASN A 131 -1.52 1.01 13.00
C ASN A 131 -0.06 0.80 12.54
N LEU A 132 0.62 1.85 12.09
CA LEU A 132 1.99 1.75 11.58
C LEU A 132 3.02 2.26 12.56
N GLU A 133 4.11 1.50 12.72
CA GLU A 133 5.32 1.90 13.42
C GLU A 133 6.22 2.76 12.51
N GLN A 134 6.30 2.40 11.23
CA GLN A 134 7.06 3.14 10.22
C GLN A 134 6.60 2.80 8.80
N VAL A 135 6.95 3.68 7.87
CA VAL A 135 6.84 3.45 6.43
C VAL A 135 8.23 3.50 5.81
N GLU A 136 8.58 2.46 5.10
CA GLU A 136 9.86 2.29 4.41
C GLU A 136 9.64 2.46 2.91
N VAL A 137 10.39 3.36 2.30
CA VAL A 137 10.34 3.63 0.86
C VAL A 137 11.66 3.21 0.23
N LEU A 138 11.62 2.14 -0.56
CA LEU A 138 12.76 1.62 -1.29
C LEU A 138 12.66 2.07 -2.74
N ARG A 139 13.72 2.66 -3.28
CA ARG A 139 13.76 3.16 -4.66
C ARG A 139 14.52 2.21 -5.56
N GLY A 140 14.08 2.12 -6.82
CA GLY A 140 14.60 1.17 -7.81
C GLY A 140 14.01 -0.25 -7.64
N PRO A 141 14.30 -1.17 -8.57
CA PRO A 141 13.84 -2.55 -8.55
C PRO A 141 14.22 -3.29 -7.27
N ASN A 142 13.25 -3.97 -6.67
CA ASN A 142 13.42 -4.66 -5.39
C ASN A 142 12.92 -6.11 -5.43
N ALA A 143 12.98 -6.77 -6.59
CA ALA A 143 12.45 -8.12 -6.75
C ALA A 143 13.06 -9.12 -5.79
N LEU A 144 14.34 -9.02 -5.45
CA LEU A 144 14.98 -9.93 -4.50
C LEU A 144 14.21 -10.07 -3.19
N LEU A 145 13.69 -8.96 -2.65
CA LEU A 145 12.99 -8.93 -1.37
C LEU A 145 11.47 -9.11 -1.51
N PHE A 146 10.89 -8.61 -2.59
CA PHE A 146 9.46 -8.44 -2.78
C PHE A 146 8.87 -9.20 -3.96
N GLY A 147 9.70 -9.84 -4.79
CA GLY A 147 9.26 -10.55 -6.01
C GLY A 147 8.85 -9.61 -7.13
N ARG A 148 7.96 -10.07 -8.00
CA ARG A 148 7.46 -9.33 -9.16
C ARG A 148 7.01 -7.91 -8.84
N GLY A 149 7.05 -7.02 -9.81
CA GLY A 149 6.74 -5.59 -9.59
C GLY A 149 7.91 -4.87 -8.93
N GLY A 150 7.63 -3.82 -8.14
CA GLY A 150 8.66 -3.00 -7.54
C GLY A 150 9.53 -2.29 -8.59
N THR A 151 8.93 -1.97 -9.71
CA THR A 151 9.59 -1.54 -10.94
C THR A 151 10.35 -0.23 -10.76
N GLY A 152 9.72 0.78 -10.18
CA GLY A 152 10.37 2.04 -9.79
C GLY A 152 10.74 2.10 -8.31
N GLY A 153 10.15 1.22 -7.50
CA GLY A 153 10.32 1.17 -6.06
C GLY A 153 9.23 0.40 -5.34
N ALA A 154 9.31 0.35 -4.02
CA ALA A 154 8.33 -0.28 -3.16
C ALA A 154 8.06 0.54 -1.90
N VAL A 155 6.82 0.52 -1.40
CA VAL A 155 6.46 1.04 -0.09
C VAL A 155 6.14 -0.12 0.83
N ASN A 156 6.94 -0.31 1.87
CA ASN A 156 6.69 -1.29 2.92
C ASN A 156 6.17 -0.58 4.17
N ARG A 157 4.98 -0.95 4.62
CA ARG A 157 4.38 -0.49 5.86
C ARG A 157 4.74 -1.47 6.96
N VAL A 158 5.25 -1.00 8.08
CA VAL A 158 5.60 -1.81 9.25
C VAL A 158 4.53 -1.62 10.30
N SER A 159 3.80 -2.69 10.60
CA SER A 159 2.70 -2.63 11.56
C SER A 159 3.19 -2.54 13.00
N LYS A 160 2.43 -1.84 13.84
CA LYS A 160 2.60 -1.80 15.28
C LYS A 160 2.40 -3.20 15.88
N LYS A 161 3.30 -3.61 16.77
CA LYS A 161 3.26 -4.91 17.46
C LYS A 161 3.11 -4.72 18.96
N ALA A 162 2.49 -5.70 19.62
CA ALA A 162 2.39 -5.70 21.08
C ALA A 162 3.78 -5.72 21.73
N ARG A 163 3.96 -4.97 22.84
CA ARG A 163 5.21 -4.78 23.56
C ARG A 163 5.12 -5.41 24.94
N LEU A 164 6.08 -6.26 25.27
CA LEU A 164 6.17 -6.87 26.58
C LEU A 164 6.70 -5.86 27.60
N GLY A 165 6.07 -5.79 28.79
CA GLY A 165 6.55 -4.97 29.88
C GLY A 165 6.38 -3.45 29.71
N ASP A 166 5.64 -2.99 28.70
CA ASP A 166 5.47 -1.58 28.35
C ASP A 166 3.98 -1.22 28.23
N PRO A 167 3.24 -1.05 29.34
CA PRO A 167 1.83 -0.65 29.29
C PRO A 167 1.71 0.83 28.92
N PHE A 168 0.89 1.14 27.90
CA PHE A 168 0.56 2.51 27.54
C PHE A 168 -0.83 2.61 26.91
N GLN A 169 -1.34 3.83 26.84
CA GLN A 169 -2.61 4.19 26.22
C GLN A 169 -2.44 5.55 25.54
N ASP A 170 -2.57 5.59 24.25
CA ASP A 170 -2.50 6.82 23.46
C ASP A 170 -3.84 7.05 22.74
N VAL A 171 -4.30 8.29 22.72
CA VAL A 171 -5.49 8.72 21.96
C VAL A 171 -5.10 9.92 21.12
N ASP A 172 -5.43 9.87 19.83
CA ASP A 172 -5.22 10.95 18.88
C ASP A 172 -6.58 11.46 18.40
N ILE A 173 -6.82 12.76 18.56
CA ILE A 173 -8.05 13.42 18.10
C ILE A 173 -7.62 14.57 17.21
N ARG A 174 -8.16 14.61 15.99
CA ARG A 174 -7.88 15.65 15.00
C ARG A 174 -9.17 16.17 14.39
N LEU A 175 -9.17 17.46 14.11
CA LEU A 175 -10.20 18.16 13.37
C LEU A 175 -9.51 18.95 12.26
N ASP A 176 -10.12 19.05 11.10
CA ASP A 176 -9.61 19.91 10.06
C ASP A 176 -10.56 21.08 9.75
N SER A 177 -10.11 22.01 8.92
CA SER A 177 -10.88 23.21 8.58
C SER A 177 -12.06 22.96 7.64
N PHE A 178 -12.19 21.76 7.11
CA PHE A 178 -13.27 21.37 6.20
C PHE A 178 -14.43 20.67 6.93
N GLY A 179 -14.24 20.27 8.19
CA GLY A 179 -15.24 19.53 8.98
C GLY A 179 -14.86 18.07 9.21
N GLY A 180 -13.79 17.59 8.56
CA GLY A 180 -13.30 16.23 8.75
C GLY A 180 -12.81 15.99 10.18
N THR A 181 -13.12 14.80 10.71
CA THR A 181 -12.78 14.39 12.08
C THR A 181 -11.95 13.12 12.06
N HIS A 182 -11.04 12.95 13.01
CA HIS A 182 -10.26 11.73 13.20
C HIS A 182 -10.11 11.42 14.68
N LEU A 183 -10.41 10.17 15.04
CA LEU A 183 -10.19 9.63 16.38
C LEU A 183 -9.42 8.32 16.23
N ALA A 184 -8.28 8.19 16.91
CA ALA A 184 -7.55 6.93 16.97
C ALA A 184 -7.14 6.60 18.41
N ALA A 185 -7.01 5.30 18.68
CA ALA A 185 -6.54 4.78 19.95
C ALA A 185 -5.47 3.71 19.72
N ASP A 186 -4.46 3.70 20.59
CA ASP A 186 -3.37 2.74 20.61
C ASP A 186 -3.11 2.32 22.06
N VAL A 187 -3.49 1.09 22.40
CA VAL A 187 -3.45 0.58 23.76
C VAL A 187 -2.60 -0.68 23.81
N ASN A 188 -1.56 -0.68 24.65
CA ASN A 188 -0.70 -1.84 24.86
C ASN A 188 -0.84 -2.38 26.29
N LEU A 189 -1.21 -3.65 26.40
CA LEU A 189 -1.52 -4.34 27.66
C LEU A 189 -0.61 -5.57 27.79
N PRO A 190 0.49 -5.50 28.56
CA PRO A 190 1.25 -6.68 28.91
C PRO A 190 0.42 -7.63 29.81
N VAL A 191 0.39 -8.90 29.46
CA VAL A 191 -0.29 -9.98 30.22
C VAL A 191 0.77 -10.92 30.77
N GLY A 192 1.27 -10.61 31.94
CA GLY A 192 2.40 -11.32 32.54
C GLY A 192 3.74 -11.00 31.86
N LYS A 193 4.69 -11.94 31.90
CA LYS A 193 6.08 -11.72 31.44
C LYS A 193 6.32 -12.12 29.98
N THR A 194 5.46 -12.93 29.41
CA THR A 194 5.68 -13.57 28.11
C THR A 194 4.65 -13.20 27.06
N THR A 195 3.59 -12.50 27.44
CA THR A 195 2.46 -12.19 26.55
C THR A 195 2.10 -10.72 26.66
N ALA A 196 1.76 -10.11 25.53
CA ALA A 196 1.19 -8.76 25.48
C ALA A 196 0.14 -8.67 24.38
N LEU A 197 -0.92 -7.90 24.63
CA LEU A 197 -1.95 -7.51 23.68
C LEU A 197 -1.78 -6.03 23.36
N ARG A 198 -1.84 -5.65 22.09
CA ARG A 198 -1.96 -4.25 21.66
C ARG A 198 -3.15 -4.11 20.74
N VAL A 199 -3.95 -3.10 20.93
CA VAL A 199 -5.11 -2.80 20.09
C VAL A 199 -4.94 -1.41 19.52
N ASN A 200 -4.94 -1.31 18.21
CA ASN A 200 -5.04 -0.06 17.47
C ASN A 200 -6.43 0.03 16.87
N ALA A 201 -7.09 1.16 16.97
CA ALA A 201 -8.39 1.42 16.35
C ALA A 201 -8.46 2.86 15.88
N TYR A 202 -9.20 3.11 14.81
CA TYR A 202 -9.48 4.46 14.33
C TYR A 202 -10.87 4.55 13.69
N GLY A 203 -11.38 5.77 13.67
CA GLY A 203 -12.53 6.18 12.89
C GLY A 203 -12.32 7.61 12.42
N GLU A 204 -12.70 7.92 11.20
CA GLU A 204 -12.61 9.27 10.65
C GLU A 204 -13.73 9.56 9.67
N THR A 205 -14.11 10.83 9.62
CA THR A 205 -14.92 11.40 8.56
C THR A 205 -14.04 12.22 7.65
N LEU A 206 -14.30 12.14 6.35
CA LEU A 206 -13.62 12.92 5.33
C LEU A 206 -14.54 14.06 4.89
N ASP A 207 -13.98 15.24 4.69
CA ASP A 207 -14.66 16.40 4.15
C ASP A 207 -13.67 17.23 3.32
N GLY A 208 -14.15 18.15 2.48
CA GLY A 208 -13.31 18.95 1.60
C GLY A 208 -14.06 20.18 1.05
N ASP A 209 -13.33 21.03 0.33
CA ASP A 209 -13.86 22.22 -0.33
C ASP A 209 -14.55 21.96 -1.67
N ARG A 210 -14.44 20.73 -2.18
CA ARG A 210 -15.09 20.34 -3.45
C ARG A 210 -16.48 19.77 -3.18
N ASP A 211 -17.42 20.08 -4.07
CA ASP A 211 -18.80 19.62 -3.97
C ASP A 211 -18.86 18.08 -3.81
N PHE A 212 -19.71 17.58 -2.91
CA PHE A 212 -19.97 16.16 -2.65
C PHE A 212 -18.81 15.37 -2.02
N TYR A 213 -17.67 16.00 -1.74
CA TYR A 213 -16.53 15.28 -1.17
C TYR A 213 -16.79 14.96 0.30
N ASP A 214 -17.09 13.70 0.57
CA ASP A 214 -17.32 13.13 1.89
C ASP A 214 -16.80 11.69 1.98
N GLY A 215 -16.88 11.11 3.15
CA GLY A 215 -16.58 9.70 3.38
C GLY A 215 -16.38 9.37 4.84
N GLU A 216 -16.39 8.07 5.12
CA GLU A 216 -16.12 7.51 6.43
C GLU A 216 -15.13 6.36 6.30
N ARG A 217 -14.18 6.29 7.23
CA ARG A 217 -13.24 5.18 7.31
C ARG A 217 -13.05 4.75 8.75
N SER A 218 -13.04 3.44 8.96
CA SER A 218 -12.75 2.87 10.27
C SER A 218 -11.90 1.61 10.16
N GLY A 219 -11.24 1.26 11.25
CA GLY A 219 -10.50 0.03 11.34
C GLY A 219 -10.09 -0.30 12.77
N ILE A 220 -9.87 -1.58 12.98
CA ILE A 220 -9.36 -2.13 14.24
C ILE A 220 -8.28 -3.16 13.96
N ASN A 221 -7.18 -3.10 14.69
CA ASN A 221 -6.06 -4.01 14.56
C ASN A 221 -5.56 -4.48 15.93
N PRO A 222 -6.16 -5.53 16.52
CA PRO A 222 -5.57 -6.25 17.65
C PRO A 222 -4.34 -7.04 17.22
N THR A 223 -3.27 -6.95 18.02
CA THR A 223 -2.04 -7.72 17.85
C THR A 223 -1.67 -8.40 19.17
N LEU A 224 -1.23 -9.65 19.10
CA LEU A 224 -0.85 -10.46 20.25
C LEU A 224 0.59 -10.93 20.06
N LYS A 225 1.44 -10.66 21.03
CA LYS A 225 2.81 -11.18 21.12
C LYS A 225 2.90 -12.24 22.21
N ILE A 226 3.51 -13.38 21.91
CA ILE A 226 3.77 -14.46 22.85
C ILE A 226 5.22 -14.91 22.71
N ASN A 227 5.99 -14.81 23.78
CA ASN A 227 7.29 -15.46 23.86
C ASN A 227 7.07 -16.96 24.23
N LEU A 228 7.12 -17.82 23.24
CA LEU A 228 6.99 -19.27 23.38
C LEU A 228 8.20 -19.88 24.13
N SER A 229 9.37 -19.25 23.94
CA SER A 229 10.61 -19.52 24.68
C SER A 229 11.47 -18.26 24.68
N PRO A 230 12.60 -18.20 25.41
CA PRO A 230 13.54 -17.08 25.33
C PRO A 230 14.04 -16.77 23.91
N GLN A 231 14.02 -17.77 23.02
CA GLN A 231 14.51 -17.66 21.64
C GLN A 231 13.40 -17.62 20.60
N THR A 232 12.12 -17.85 20.96
CA THR A 232 11.03 -17.99 19.99
C THR A 232 9.87 -17.08 20.36
N THR A 233 9.51 -16.20 19.44
CA THR A 233 8.37 -15.27 19.57
C THR A 233 7.33 -15.61 18.51
N LEU A 234 6.06 -15.59 18.91
CA LEU A 234 4.90 -15.63 18.04
C LEU A 234 4.21 -14.27 18.10
N ASP A 235 4.06 -13.63 16.94
CA ASP A 235 3.25 -12.43 16.75
C ASP A 235 2.01 -12.80 15.92
N LEU A 236 0.82 -12.50 16.45
CA LEU A 236 -0.46 -12.63 15.75
C LEU A 236 -1.08 -11.27 15.54
N SER A 237 -1.73 -11.07 14.42
CA SER A 237 -2.42 -9.82 14.08
C SER A 237 -3.69 -10.12 13.29
N TYR A 238 -4.74 -9.39 13.62
CA TYR A 238 -5.96 -9.30 12.82
C TYR A 238 -6.24 -7.83 12.52
N GLU A 239 -6.72 -7.53 11.32
CA GLU A 239 -7.12 -6.18 10.94
C GLU A 239 -8.45 -6.24 10.20
N ARG A 240 -9.43 -5.48 10.66
CA ARG A 240 -10.68 -5.19 9.95
C ARG A 240 -10.64 -3.75 9.50
N MET A 241 -10.96 -3.52 8.22
CA MET A 241 -11.11 -2.19 7.63
C MET A 241 -12.49 -2.07 6.98
N ASP A 242 -13.12 -0.92 7.15
CA ASP A 242 -14.37 -0.54 6.52
C ASP A 242 -14.27 0.91 6.05
N HIS A 243 -14.31 1.12 4.73
CA HIS A 243 -14.11 2.41 4.11
C HIS A 243 -15.21 2.68 3.09
N GLU A 244 -15.78 3.87 3.15
CA GLU A 244 -16.66 4.43 2.14
C GLU A 244 -16.25 5.87 1.87
N ARG A 245 -16.16 6.27 0.60
CA ARG A 245 -15.81 7.63 0.25
C ARG A 245 -16.32 8.03 -1.12
N PHE A 246 -16.57 9.32 -1.28
CA PHE A 246 -16.81 9.95 -2.56
C PHE A 246 -15.56 9.88 -3.47
N ILE A 247 -15.78 9.74 -4.78
CA ILE A 247 -14.72 9.74 -5.78
C ILE A 247 -14.76 11.02 -6.60
N ASP A 248 -13.77 11.87 -6.40
CA ASP A 248 -13.52 13.02 -7.25
C ASP A 248 -12.48 12.68 -8.32
N ARG A 249 -12.86 12.75 -9.59
CA ARG A 249 -11.98 12.49 -10.73
C ARG A 249 -11.22 13.73 -11.20
N GLY A 250 -11.37 14.85 -10.49
CA GLY A 250 -10.73 16.12 -10.80
C GLY A 250 -11.50 16.94 -11.84
N ILE A 251 -10.78 17.87 -12.49
CA ILE A 251 -11.34 18.84 -13.44
C ILE A 251 -11.06 18.47 -14.89
N VAL A 252 -11.88 18.99 -15.81
CA VAL A 252 -11.70 18.77 -17.23
C VAL A 252 -10.44 19.44 -17.78
N THR A 253 -9.87 18.83 -18.80
CA THR A 253 -8.74 19.35 -19.55
C THR A 253 -9.19 19.94 -20.88
N SER A 254 -8.71 21.11 -21.22
CA SER A 254 -8.94 21.73 -22.52
C SER A 254 -8.28 20.89 -23.63
N ARG A 255 -9.02 20.57 -24.69
CA ARG A 255 -8.47 19.85 -25.84
C ARG A 255 -7.45 20.67 -26.63
N GLU A 256 -7.57 22.01 -26.57
CA GLU A 256 -6.70 22.91 -27.33
C GLU A 256 -5.33 23.09 -26.67
N THR A 257 -5.32 23.20 -25.33
CA THR A 257 -4.09 23.54 -24.58
C THR A 257 -3.48 22.34 -23.85
N GLY A 258 -4.23 21.24 -23.66
CA GLY A 258 -3.85 20.12 -22.81
C GLY A 258 -3.78 20.47 -21.32
N ALA A 259 -4.18 21.68 -20.94
CA ALA A 259 -4.14 22.15 -19.56
C ALA A 259 -5.52 22.03 -18.88
N PRO A 260 -5.56 21.92 -17.54
CA PRO A 260 -6.80 21.96 -16.79
C PRO A 260 -7.54 23.29 -17.00
N VAL A 261 -8.87 23.23 -17.12
CA VAL A 261 -9.72 24.41 -17.30
C VAL A 261 -9.92 25.08 -15.93
N ALA A 262 -9.07 26.06 -15.60
CA ALA A 262 -9.02 26.69 -14.28
C ALA A 262 -10.37 27.31 -13.84
N ALA A 263 -11.19 27.78 -14.77
CA ALA A 263 -12.53 28.32 -14.48
C ALA A 263 -13.51 27.26 -13.93
N LEU A 264 -13.21 25.96 -14.14
CA LEU A 264 -14.04 24.83 -13.69
C LEU A 264 -13.41 24.07 -12.52
N ARG A 265 -12.39 24.64 -11.86
CA ARG A 265 -11.66 23.98 -10.75
C ARG A 265 -12.55 23.58 -9.59
N ASP A 266 -13.65 24.30 -9.37
CA ASP A 266 -14.57 24.08 -8.26
C ASP A 266 -15.75 23.17 -8.66
N THR A 267 -15.86 22.76 -9.93
CA THR A 267 -16.92 21.88 -10.42
C THR A 267 -16.50 20.41 -10.29
N VAL A 268 -17.30 19.61 -9.61
CA VAL A 268 -17.17 18.16 -9.58
C VAL A 268 -17.91 17.54 -10.76
N PHE A 269 -17.19 16.79 -11.59
CA PHE A 269 -17.73 16.09 -12.76
C PHE A 269 -18.12 14.65 -12.37
N GLY A 270 -19.23 14.51 -11.66
CA GLY A 270 -19.71 13.25 -11.15
C GLY A 270 -21.10 13.38 -10.50
N SER A 271 -21.56 12.30 -9.93
CA SER A 271 -22.84 12.22 -9.21
C SER A 271 -22.58 12.11 -7.71
N ALA A 272 -23.30 12.88 -6.91
CA ALA A 272 -23.24 12.83 -5.46
C ALA A 272 -23.48 11.42 -4.87
N THR A 273 -24.27 10.61 -5.56
CA THR A 273 -24.69 9.27 -5.10
C THR A 273 -24.00 8.13 -5.83
N ASP A 274 -23.47 8.38 -7.04
CA ASP A 274 -22.91 7.33 -7.88
C ASP A 274 -21.38 7.31 -7.91
N ASN A 275 -20.73 8.39 -7.46
CA ASN A 275 -19.27 8.43 -7.36
C ASN A 275 -18.82 7.91 -6.00
N ILE A 276 -18.75 6.59 -5.85
CA ILE A 276 -18.48 5.95 -4.55
C ILE A 276 -17.41 4.88 -4.66
N SER A 277 -16.52 4.82 -3.68
CA SER A 277 -15.62 3.70 -3.46
C SER A 277 -15.83 3.12 -2.07
N THR A 278 -16.05 1.80 -2.01
CA THR A 278 -16.12 1.06 -0.74
C THR A 278 -15.00 0.04 -0.65
N LEU A 279 -14.58 -0.28 0.55
CA LEU A 279 -13.70 -1.39 0.88
C LEU A 279 -14.13 -2.00 2.21
N GLU A 280 -14.35 -3.31 2.21
CA GLU A 280 -14.35 -4.13 3.40
C GLU A 280 -13.18 -5.10 3.32
N ALA A 281 -12.40 -5.22 4.39
CA ALA A 281 -11.24 -6.10 4.40
C ALA A 281 -11.04 -6.76 5.75
N ASP A 282 -10.71 -8.05 5.72
CA ASP A 282 -10.30 -8.87 6.85
C ASP A 282 -8.91 -9.44 6.59
N VAL A 283 -7.93 -9.06 7.41
CA VAL A 283 -6.54 -9.44 7.22
C VAL A 283 -5.96 -10.12 8.46
N TRP A 284 -5.48 -11.34 8.30
CA TRP A 284 -4.86 -12.14 9.35
C TRP A 284 -3.37 -12.33 9.07
N ARG A 285 -2.55 -12.19 10.10
CA ARG A 285 -1.12 -12.44 10.02
C ARG A 285 -0.66 -13.22 11.24
N ALA A 286 0.20 -14.21 11.01
CA ALA A 286 0.88 -14.96 12.06
C ALA A 286 2.36 -15.04 11.71
N ARG A 287 3.24 -14.62 12.62
CA ARG A 287 4.69 -14.66 12.42
C ARG A 287 5.38 -15.33 13.59
N VAL A 288 6.13 -16.36 13.28
CA VAL A 288 7.08 -16.98 14.23
C VAL A 288 8.47 -16.48 13.89
N THR A 289 9.16 -15.93 14.88
CA THR A 289 10.58 -15.56 14.79
C THR A 289 11.37 -16.38 15.79
N ARG A 290 12.46 -17.02 15.35
CA ARG A 290 13.33 -17.82 16.20
C ARG A 290 14.79 -17.43 16.05
N MET A 291 15.44 -17.12 17.15
CA MET A 291 16.88 -17.02 17.26
C MET A 291 17.47 -18.41 17.54
N TYR A 292 18.14 -18.99 16.56
CA TYR A 292 18.82 -20.28 16.71
C TYR A 292 20.17 -20.11 17.42
N SER A 293 20.77 -18.94 17.23
CA SER A 293 21.99 -18.47 17.92
C SER A 293 22.07 -16.94 17.81
N ASP A 294 23.05 -16.32 18.44
CA ASP A 294 23.32 -14.87 18.33
C ASP A 294 23.58 -14.42 16.88
N LYS A 295 23.94 -15.36 16.00
CA LYS A 295 24.26 -15.13 14.58
C LYS A 295 23.23 -15.68 13.60
N THR A 296 22.20 -16.39 14.09
CA THR A 296 21.25 -17.07 13.22
C THR A 296 19.84 -16.78 13.67
N THR A 297 19.08 -16.12 12.82
CA THR A 297 17.65 -15.84 13.04
C THR A 297 16.83 -16.37 11.86
N GLY A 298 15.72 -17.01 12.13
CA GLY A 298 14.75 -17.40 11.12
C GLY A 298 13.37 -16.81 11.42
N ALA A 299 12.59 -16.59 10.40
CA ALA A 299 11.21 -16.19 10.51
C ALA A 299 10.33 -16.91 9.50
N LEU A 300 9.11 -17.24 9.91
CA LEU A 300 8.04 -17.75 9.06
C LEU A 300 6.81 -16.87 9.28
N THR A 301 6.23 -16.38 8.20
CA THR A 301 5.03 -15.53 8.21
C THR A 301 3.94 -16.18 7.37
N LEU A 302 2.75 -16.27 7.92
CA LEU A 302 1.50 -16.57 7.22
C LEU A 302 0.68 -15.30 7.15
N HIS A 303 0.13 -15.02 5.97
CA HIS A 303 -0.75 -13.89 5.73
C HIS A 303 -1.95 -14.36 4.94
N TYR A 304 -3.15 -13.98 5.39
CA TYR A 304 -4.39 -14.20 4.68
C TYR A 304 -5.18 -12.90 4.67
N GLY A 305 -5.62 -12.46 3.51
CA GLY A 305 -6.45 -11.28 3.35
C GLY A 305 -7.67 -11.59 2.48
N ASP A 306 -8.84 -11.18 2.94
CA ASP A 306 -10.10 -11.20 2.18
C ASP A 306 -10.59 -9.77 2.01
N TYR A 307 -10.84 -9.37 0.76
CA TYR A 307 -11.15 -8.00 0.39
C TYR A 307 -12.40 -7.99 -0.50
N GLU A 308 -13.38 -7.16 -0.14
CA GLU A 308 -14.51 -6.83 -0.97
C GLU A 308 -14.50 -5.33 -1.26
N LYS A 309 -14.62 -4.96 -2.53
CA LYS A 309 -14.46 -3.59 -2.97
C LYS A 309 -15.42 -3.26 -4.09
N ILE A 310 -15.99 -2.04 -4.03
CA ILE A 310 -16.70 -1.43 -5.14
C ILE A 310 -15.99 -0.12 -5.50
N TYR A 311 -15.82 0.11 -6.78
CA TYR A 311 -15.43 1.37 -7.35
C TYR A 311 -16.44 1.74 -8.42
N GLN A 312 -17.22 2.79 -8.18
CA GLN A 312 -18.24 3.29 -9.09
C GLN A 312 -18.05 4.78 -9.30
N ASN A 313 -18.05 5.22 -10.55
CA ASN A 313 -17.84 6.63 -10.84
C ASN A 313 -18.43 7.06 -12.17
N LEU A 314 -18.78 8.33 -12.23
CA LEU A 314 -18.90 9.12 -13.46
C LEU A 314 -17.68 10.05 -13.55
N TYR A 315 -17.26 10.36 -14.77
CA TYR A 315 -16.15 11.27 -15.04
C TYR A 315 -16.35 12.01 -16.36
N ALA A 316 -15.71 13.15 -16.49
CA ALA A 316 -15.73 13.94 -17.73
C ALA A 316 -14.90 13.25 -18.82
N ASP A 317 -15.54 12.87 -19.93
CA ASP A 317 -14.91 12.29 -21.13
C ASP A 317 -14.71 13.37 -22.22
N GLY A 318 -15.56 14.39 -22.25
CA GLY A 318 -15.49 15.49 -23.20
C GLY A 318 -16.03 16.78 -22.63
N TYR A 319 -15.41 17.89 -23.06
CA TYR A 319 -15.82 19.26 -22.69
C TYR A 319 -15.94 20.10 -23.96
N ASP A 320 -17.10 20.74 -24.12
CA ASP A 320 -17.36 21.73 -25.19
C ASP A 320 -17.56 23.10 -24.56
N ALA A 321 -16.56 23.98 -24.74
CA ALA A 321 -16.56 25.33 -24.20
C ALA A 321 -17.60 26.21 -24.88
N ALA A 322 -17.90 26.02 -26.18
CA ALA A 322 -18.85 26.84 -26.93
C ALA A 322 -20.30 26.51 -26.54
N ALA A 323 -20.61 25.25 -26.36
CA ALA A 323 -21.92 24.79 -25.90
C ALA A 323 -22.08 24.83 -24.37
N ASN A 324 -20.99 25.07 -23.63
CA ASN A 324 -20.93 24.98 -22.16
C ASN A 324 -21.48 23.65 -21.63
N THR A 325 -21.01 22.55 -22.25
CA THR A 325 -21.46 21.19 -21.91
C THR A 325 -20.29 20.28 -21.61
N VAL A 326 -20.56 19.26 -20.78
CA VAL A 326 -19.65 18.15 -20.49
C VAL A 326 -20.32 16.83 -20.85
N THR A 327 -19.59 15.94 -21.52
CA THR A 327 -20.01 14.55 -21.72
C THR A 327 -19.45 13.70 -20.59
N LEU A 328 -20.32 13.01 -19.86
CA LEU A 328 -19.95 12.07 -18.82
C LEU A 328 -19.96 10.66 -19.35
N LYS A 329 -19.00 9.88 -18.91
CA LYS A 329 -18.89 8.42 -18.94
C LYS A 329 -18.65 7.89 -17.55
N GLY A 330 -18.68 6.59 -17.39
CA GLY A 330 -18.38 5.98 -16.10
C GLY A 330 -18.19 4.49 -16.19
N TYR A 331 -18.00 3.87 -15.04
CA TYR A 331 -18.04 2.43 -14.86
C TYR A 331 -18.17 2.09 -13.38
N ARG A 332 -18.62 0.85 -13.11
CA ARG A 332 -18.66 0.25 -11.79
C ARG A 332 -17.87 -1.04 -11.81
N ASP A 333 -16.86 -1.15 -10.94
CA ASP A 333 -15.96 -2.30 -10.81
C ASP A 333 -16.09 -2.95 -9.41
N PRO A 334 -17.06 -3.86 -9.19
CA PRO A 334 -17.00 -4.74 -8.02
C PRO A 334 -15.83 -5.72 -8.14
N THR A 335 -15.11 -5.92 -7.05
CA THR A 335 -13.98 -6.84 -7.01
C THR A 335 -13.95 -7.53 -5.65
N THR A 336 -13.84 -8.86 -5.65
CA THR A 336 -13.45 -9.63 -4.47
C THR A 336 -12.07 -10.20 -4.69
N ARG A 337 -11.22 -10.19 -3.65
CA ARG A 337 -9.87 -10.77 -3.73
C ARG A 337 -9.50 -11.44 -2.44
N ARG A 338 -8.93 -12.65 -2.56
CA ARG A 338 -8.33 -13.41 -1.47
C ARG A 338 -6.86 -13.62 -1.75
N ASN A 339 -6.03 -13.30 -0.78
CA ASN A 339 -4.59 -13.48 -0.84
C ASN A 339 -4.15 -14.39 0.30
N MET A 340 -3.47 -15.49 -0.01
CA MET A 340 -2.75 -16.31 0.96
C MET A 340 -1.25 -16.24 0.64
N ILE A 341 -0.45 -15.84 1.62
CA ILE A 341 1.00 -15.72 1.47
C ILE A 341 1.69 -16.49 2.60
N VAL A 342 2.64 -17.32 2.23
CA VAL A 342 3.59 -17.96 3.15
C VAL A 342 4.98 -17.46 2.79
N SER A 343 5.67 -16.84 3.73
CA SER A 343 7.02 -16.30 3.54
C SER A 343 7.94 -16.76 4.65
N GLY A 344 9.07 -17.35 4.30
CA GLY A 344 10.05 -17.82 5.26
C GLY A 344 11.47 -17.42 4.89
N TYR A 345 12.30 -17.12 5.89
CA TYR A 345 13.71 -16.86 5.66
C TYR A 345 14.56 -17.22 6.88
N VAL A 346 15.84 -17.42 6.62
CA VAL A 346 16.91 -17.53 7.62
C VAL A 346 18.01 -16.54 7.27
N SER A 347 18.44 -15.75 8.25
CA SER A 347 19.65 -14.94 8.18
C SER A 347 20.74 -15.57 9.04
N HIS A 348 21.98 -15.58 8.56
CA HIS A 348 23.11 -16.20 9.24
C HIS A 348 24.41 -15.40 9.03
N GLU A 349 25.03 -15.02 10.14
CA GLU A 349 26.35 -14.38 10.12
C GLU A 349 27.45 -15.40 10.36
N ARG A 350 28.46 -15.47 9.49
CA ARG A 350 29.58 -16.40 9.62
C ARG A 350 30.86 -15.83 9.03
N ASN A 351 31.98 -16.34 9.55
CA ASN A 351 33.30 -16.13 8.92
C ASN A 351 33.60 -17.34 8.03
N LEU A 352 33.92 -17.06 6.76
CA LEU A 352 34.32 -18.04 5.78
C LEU A 352 35.56 -17.53 5.04
N ALA A 353 36.63 -18.33 4.94
CA ALA A 353 37.90 -17.96 4.31
C ALA A 353 38.50 -16.64 4.82
N GLY A 354 38.28 -16.31 6.10
CA GLY A 354 38.76 -15.07 6.72
C GLY A 354 37.90 -13.83 6.46
N LEU A 355 36.78 -13.96 5.70
CA LEU A 355 35.81 -12.89 5.42
C LEU A 355 34.55 -13.05 6.25
N SER A 356 33.96 -11.93 6.62
CA SER A 356 32.66 -11.92 7.31
C SER A 356 31.53 -11.90 6.29
N HIS A 357 30.62 -12.87 6.37
CA HIS A 357 29.45 -13.05 5.52
C HIS A 357 28.19 -12.85 6.31
N THR A 358 27.21 -12.13 5.75
CA THR A 358 25.83 -12.04 6.23
C THR A 358 24.92 -12.63 5.15
N LEU A 359 24.53 -13.89 5.36
CA LEU A 359 23.72 -14.67 4.43
C LEU A 359 22.23 -14.49 4.73
N LEU A 360 21.42 -14.38 3.69
CA LEU A 360 19.96 -14.44 3.73
C LEU A 360 19.48 -15.48 2.71
N VAL A 361 18.75 -16.47 3.17
CA VAL A 361 18.12 -17.50 2.33
C VAL A 361 16.64 -17.56 2.68
N GLY A 362 15.78 -17.61 1.68
CA GLY A 362 14.35 -17.70 1.94
C GLY A 362 13.53 -18.05 0.71
N GLY A 363 12.22 -18.04 0.88
CA GLY A 363 11.26 -18.30 -0.17
C GLY A 363 9.88 -17.81 0.21
N ASP A 364 9.06 -17.61 -0.81
CA ASP A 364 7.67 -17.17 -0.69
C ASP A 364 6.77 -18.09 -1.53
N TYR A 365 5.57 -18.33 -1.02
CA TYR A 365 4.46 -18.92 -1.77
C TYR A 365 3.26 -17.99 -1.67
N ILE A 366 2.65 -17.66 -2.80
CA ILE A 366 1.49 -16.77 -2.89
C ILE A 366 0.41 -17.48 -3.69
N ASP A 367 -0.81 -17.53 -3.16
CA ASP A 367 -2.03 -17.89 -3.88
C ASP A 367 -2.99 -16.70 -3.81
N THR A 368 -3.39 -16.20 -4.97
CA THR A 368 -4.33 -15.08 -5.10
C THR A 368 -5.50 -15.52 -5.97
N GLN A 369 -6.72 -15.30 -5.48
CA GLN A 369 -7.95 -15.51 -6.21
C GLN A 369 -8.74 -14.20 -6.25
N SER A 370 -9.26 -13.85 -7.43
CA SER A 370 -9.98 -12.59 -7.62
C SER A 370 -11.14 -12.76 -8.58
N ASP A 371 -12.34 -12.30 -8.19
CA ASP A 371 -13.49 -12.12 -9.07
C ASP A 371 -13.61 -10.64 -9.41
N ASN A 372 -13.58 -10.31 -10.69
CA ASN A 372 -13.60 -8.94 -11.17
C ASN A 372 -14.79 -8.74 -12.11
N TYR A 373 -15.51 -7.65 -11.91
CA TYR A 373 -16.62 -7.24 -12.75
C TYR A 373 -16.37 -5.81 -13.26
N ARG A 374 -16.93 -5.50 -14.41
CA ARG A 374 -17.14 -4.13 -14.89
C ARG A 374 -18.52 -3.99 -15.50
N TYR A 375 -19.24 -2.97 -15.06
CA TYR A 375 -20.50 -2.54 -15.62
C TYR A 375 -20.32 -1.14 -16.22
N ASN A 376 -20.87 -0.95 -17.43
CA ASN A 376 -21.01 0.39 -18.01
C ASN A 376 -22.23 1.09 -17.43
N PRO A 377 -22.25 2.44 -17.43
CA PRO A 377 -23.46 3.19 -17.16
C PRO A 377 -24.48 3.04 -18.30
N THR A 378 -25.73 3.16 -17.98
CA THR A 378 -26.83 3.32 -18.94
C THR A 378 -27.61 4.55 -18.54
N PHE A 379 -27.64 5.55 -19.41
CA PHE A 379 -28.40 6.79 -19.19
C PHE A 379 -29.83 6.62 -19.73
N SER A 380 -30.83 6.97 -18.91
CA SER A 380 -32.24 6.72 -19.23
C SER A 380 -32.80 7.54 -20.39
N SER A 381 -32.21 8.71 -20.65
CA SER A 381 -32.67 9.62 -21.72
C SER A 381 -32.36 9.11 -23.13
N ASN A 382 -31.25 8.36 -23.31
CA ASN A 382 -30.75 7.94 -24.62
C ASN A 382 -30.39 6.45 -24.70
N ASN A 383 -30.48 5.73 -23.59
CA ASN A 383 -30.07 4.33 -23.44
C ASN A 383 -28.61 4.08 -23.86
N ALA A 384 -27.73 5.07 -23.66
CA ALA A 384 -26.32 5.02 -24.06
C ALA A 384 -25.40 4.99 -22.83
N LYS A 385 -24.09 4.68 -23.09
CA LYS A 385 -23.02 4.63 -22.07
C LYS A 385 -22.42 5.99 -21.72
N SER A 386 -22.87 7.04 -22.42
CA SER A 386 -22.43 8.42 -22.19
C SER A 386 -23.58 9.39 -22.45
N GLU A 387 -23.53 10.52 -21.75
CA GLU A 387 -24.51 11.59 -21.93
C GLU A 387 -23.87 12.95 -21.70
N SER A 388 -24.39 13.99 -22.38
CA SER A 388 -23.93 15.36 -22.22
C SER A 388 -24.85 16.16 -21.32
N PHE A 389 -24.25 16.96 -20.42
CA PHE A 389 -24.93 17.78 -19.44
C PHE A 389 -24.46 19.22 -19.57
N SER A 390 -25.32 20.19 -19.24
CA SER A 390 -24.93 21.59 -19.08
C SER A 390 -24.05 21.73 -17.83
N ILE A 391 -22.98 22.53 -17.94
CA ILE A 391 -22.08 22.75 -16.81
C ILE A 391 -22.73 23.73 -15.82
N ALA A 392 -22.88 23.27 -14.59
CA ALA A 392 -23.39 24.04 -13.45
C ALA A 392 -22.56 23.67 -12.21
N ARG A 393 -22.77 24.36 -11.11
CA ARG A 393 -22.18 24.01 -9.82
C ARG A 393 -23.26 24.04 -8.73
N PRO A 394 -23.55 22.91 -8.07
CA PRO A 394 -23.13 21.55 -8.41
C PRO A 394 -23.67 21.09 -9.77
N LEU A 395 -23.03 20.08 -10.38
CA LEU A 395 -23.47 19.55 -11.67
C LEU A 395 -24.83 18.87 -11.52
N ASP A 396 -25.82 19.33 -12.29
CA ASP A 396 -27.16 18.73 -12.31
C ASP A 396 -27.23 17.60 -13.36
N LEU A 397 -27.48 16.39 -12.91
CA LEU A 397 -27.59 15.18 -13.75
C LEU A 397 -29.04 14.73 -13.95
N THR A 398 -30.02 15.49 -13.46
CA THR A 398 -31.44 15.16 -13.60
C THR A 398 -32.00 15.45 -15.00
N GLN A 399 -31.31 16.31 -15.77
CA GLN A 399 -31.64 16.64 -17.15
C GLN A 399 -30.34 16.70 -17.99
N ASN A 400 -30.40 16.13 -19.19
CA ASN A 400 -29.29 16.24 -20.12
C ASN A 400 -29.16 17.64 -20.75
N ALA A 401 -28.13 17.88 -21.55
CA ALA A 401 -27.89 19.18 -22.21
C ALA A 401 -29.01 19.65 -23.13
N SER A 402 -29.92 18.76 -23.56
CA SER A 402 -31.12 19.08 -24.35
C SER A 402 -32.39 19.27 -23.50
N GLY A 403 -32.28 19.26 -22.19
CA GLY A 403 -33.39 19.40 -21.26
C GLY A 403 -34.25 18.15 -21.10
N VAL A 404 -33.81 16.99 -21.56
CA VAL A 404 -34.52 15.71 -21.39
C VAL A 404 -34.14 15.13 -20.03
N ALA A 405 -35.17 14.67 -19.29
CA ALA A 405 -34.96 14.00 -17.99
C ALA A 405 -34.01 12.80 -18.15
N SER A 406 -33.05 12.72 -17.27
CA SER A 406 -32.01 11.67 -17.27
C SER A 406 -31.78 11.10 -15.87
N SER A 407 -31.36 9.85 -15.83
CA SER A 407 -30.83 9.15 -14.67
C SER A 407 -29.81 8.12 -15.16
N VAL A 408 -28.92 7.70 -14.28
CA VAL A 408 -27.89 6.71 -14.61
C VAL A 408 -28.12 5.41 -13.84
N SER A 409 -27.79 4.29 -14.46
CA SER A 409 -27.80 2.96 -13.83
C SER A 409 -26.57 2.17 -14.25
N PHE A 410 -25.93 1.47 -13.29
CA PHE A 410 -24.79 0.57 -13.52
C PHE A 410 -25.19 -0.90 -13.32
N ALA A 411 -26.45 -1.27 -13.52
CA ALA A 411 -26.94 -2.60 -13.17
C ALA A 411 -27.06 -3.57 -14.35
N SER A 412 -27.23 -3.06 -15.57
CA SER A 412 -27.68 -3.87 -16.71
C SER A 412 -26.61 -4.16 -17.77
N ASP A 413 -25.62 -3.29 -17.96
CA ASP A 413 -24.60 -3.44 -18.99
C ASP A 413 -23.30 -4.02 -18.40
N LEU A 414 -23.24 -5.36 -18.30
CA LEU A 414 -22.03 -6.08 -17.89
C LEU A 414 -21.03 -6.09 -19.05
N GLU A 415 -19.94 -5.34 -18.92
CA GLU A 415 -18.87 -5.25 -19.91
C GLU A 415 -17.87 -6.39 -19.78
N THR A 416 -17.45 -6.71 -18.56
CA THR A 416 -16.51 -7.80 -18.30
C THR A 416 -16.84 -8.52 -17.00
N ARG A 417 -16.56 -9.82 -16.98
CA ARG A 417 -16.56 -10.64 -15.76
C ARG A 417 -15.44 -11.66 -15.86
N THR A 418 -14.43 -11.53 -15.02
CA THR A 418 -13.29 -12.44 -15.01
C THR A 418 -13.02 -13.02 -13.64
N LYS A 419 -12.57 -14.28 -13.63
CA LYS A 419 -11.98 -14.94 -12.46
C LYS A 419 -10.50 -15.12 -12.71
N THR A 420 -9.69 -14.62 -11.78
CA THR A 420 -8.24 -14.72 -11.85
C THR A 420 -7.73 -15.60 -10.73
N GLN A 421 -6.85 -16.52 -11.07
CA GLN A 421 -6.06 -17.29 -10.12
C GLN A 421 -4.57 -17.07 -10.42
N ILE A 422 -3.80 -16.73 -9.38
CA ILE A 422 -2.36 -16.52 -9.47
C ILE A 422 -1.68 -17.37 -8.41
N THR A 423 -0.65 -18.09 -8.81
CA THR A 423 0.23 -18.81 -7.90
C THR A 423 1.66 -18.35 -8.14
N VAL A 424 2.38 -17.98 -7.09
CA VAL A 424 3.80 -17.64 -7.15
C VAL A 424 4.56 -18.52 -6.18
N ALA A 425 5.61 -19.16 -6.67
CA ALA A 425 6.57 -19.89 -5.85
C ALA A 425 7.96 -19.31 -6.10
N SER A 426 8.70 -19.00 -5.04
CA SER A 426 9.99 -18.33 -5.20
C SER A 426 10.99 -18.74 -4.13
N VAL A 427 12.27 -18.67 -4.53
CA VAL A 427 13.42 -18.83 -3.63
C VAL A 427 14.39 -17.68 -3.87
N PHE A 428 15.05 -17.23 -2.81
CA PHE A 428 16.05 -16.17 -2.90
C PHE A 428 17.25 -16.43 -1.99
N LEU A 429 18.39 -15.91 -2.45
CA LEU A 429 19.66 -15.94 -1.72
C LEU A 429 20.31 -14.57 -1.83
N GLN A 430 20.85 -14.07 -0.74
CA GLN A 430 21.70 -12.88 -0.71
C GLN A 430 22.86 -13.09 0.24
N ASP A 431 24.05 -12.61 -0.14
CA ASP A 431 25.23 -12.58 0.71
C ASP A 431 25.83 -11.17 0.72
N GLN A 432 26.02 -10.61 1.90
CA GLN A 432 26.78 -9.38 2.10
C GLN A 432 28.12 -9.73 2.73
N ILE A 433 29.20 -9.52 1.96
CA ILE A 433 30.54 -9.95 2.27
C ILE A 433 31.38 -8.72 2.64
N LYS A 434 31.97 -8.72 3.84
CA LYS A 434 32.99 -7.72 4.22
C LYS A 434 34.34 -8.20 3.74
N LEU A 435 34.82 -7.59 2.65
CA LEU A 435 36.15 -7.90 2.09
C LEU A 435 37.27 -7.26 2.93
N THR A 436 37.02 -6.07 3.45
CA THR A 436 37.87 -5.34 4.40
C THR A 436 37.01 -4.53 5.36
N ASP A 437 37.57 -3.85 6.33
CA ASP A 437 36.86 -2.93 7.21
C ASP A 437 36.16 -1.77 6.46
N ARG A 438 36.61 -1.49 5.23
CA ARG A 438 36.10 -0.38 4.42
C ARG A 438 35.40 -0.81 3.14
N LEU A 439 35.50 -2.07 2.74
CA LEU A 439 34.93 -2.54 1.47
C LEU A 439 34.01 -3.73 1.69
N GLN A 440 32.78 -3.61 1.20
CA GLN A 440 31.79 -4.67 1.26
C GLN A 440 31.20 -4.91 -0.13
N VAL A 441 30.83 -6.15 -0.42
CA VAL A 441 30.11 -6.57 -1.63
C VAL A 441 28.80 -7.21 -1.23
N LEU A 442 27.75 -6.89 -1.92
CA LEU A 442 26.44 -7.53 -1.81
C LEU A 442 26.15 -8.24 -3.13
N LEU A 443 25.83 -9.53 -3.05
CA LEU A 443 25.38 -10.33 -4.19
C LEU A 443 24.10 -11.05 -3.81
N GLY A 444 23.15 -11.09 -4.72
CA GLY A 444 21.89 -11.80 -4.49
C GLY A 444 21.17 -12.14 -5.79
N ALA A 445 20.34 -13.13 -5.72
CA ALA A 445 19.43 -13.53 -6.78
C ALA A 445 18.13 -14.10 -6.20
N ARG A 446 17.06 -13.90 -6.93
CA ARG A 446 15.75 -14.51 -6.68
C ARG A 446 15.27 -15.18 -7.95
N LEU A 447 14.76 -16.40 -7.79
CA LEU A 447 14.02 -17.12 -8.82
C LEU A 447 12.54 -17.09 -8.46
N ASP A 448 11.72 -16.60 -9.36
CA ASP A 448 10.26 -16.62 -9.26
C ASP A 448 9.68 -17.51 -10.36
N ARG A 449 8.72 -18.34 -9.98
CA ARG A 449 7.80 -18.99 -10.88
C ARG A 449 6.42 -18.41 -10.66
N PHE A 450 5.87 -17.79 -11.68
CA PHE A 450 4.59 -17.10 -11.69
C PHE A 450 3.64 -17.81 -12.64
N ASP A 451 2.56 -18.36 -12.13
CA ASP A 451 1.49 -18.99 -12.88
C ASP A 451 0.22 -18.15 -12.74
N ILE A 452 -0.39 -17.75 -13.86
CA ILE A 452 -1.67 -17.03 -13.90
C ILE A 452 -2.65 -17.71 -14.82
N THR A 453 -3.91 -17.77 -14.39
CA THR A 453 -5.06 -18.13 -15.23
C THR A 453 -6.15 -17.08 -15.06
N VAL A 454 -6.59 -16.51 -16.17
CA VAL A 454 -7.74 -15.60 -16.22
C VAL A 454 -8.84 -16.26 -17.02
N THR A 455 -9.98 -16.49 -16.38
CA THR A 455 -11.17 -17.09 -16.96
C THR A 455 -12.20 -15.99 -17.20
N ASP A 456 -12.56 -15.77 -18.45
CA ASP A 456 -13.68 -14.91 -18.83
C ASP A 456 -14.98 -15.68 -18.63
N THR A 457 -15.87 -15.14 -17.82
CA THR A 457 -17.18 -15.71 -17.48
C THR A 457 -18.33 -14.75 -17.79
N GLN A 458 -18.07 -13.73 -18.61
CA GLN A 458 -19.08 -12.72 -19.00
C GLN A 458 -20.26 -13.39 -19.69
N ASP A 459 -20.01 -14.24 -20.69
CA ASP A 459 -21.04 -15.07 -21.32
C ASP A 459 -20.97 -16.49 -20.74
N PRO A 460 -21.99 -16.93 -19.97
CA PRO A 460 -22.04 -18.27 -19.39
C PRO A 460 -22.00 -19.41 -20.44
N ASN A 461 -22.36 -19.12 -21.71
CA ASN A 461 -22.35 -20.10 -22.80
C ASN A 461 -21.02 -20.12 -23.59
N ALA A 462 -20.13 -19.15 -23.33
CA ALA A 462 -18.86 -18.99 -24.05
C ALA A 462 -17.69 -18.72 -23.08
N ILE A 463 -17.55 -19.53 -22.04
CA ILE A 463 -16.47 -19.41 -21.06
C ILE A 463 -15.13 -19.70 -21.73
N THR A 464 -14.17 -18.79 -21.59
CA THR A 464 -12.82 -18.93 -22.11
C THR A 464 -11.79 -18.70 -21.02
N ALA A 465 -10.66 -19.41 -21.09
CA ALA A 465 -9.56 -19.24 -20.14
C ALA A 465 -8.25 -19.02 -20.89
N GLN A 466 -7.48 -18.06 -20.41
CA GLN A 466 -6.10 -17.83 -20.82
C GLN A 466 -5.17 -18.08 -19.66
N SER A 467 -4.08 -18.78 -19.88
CA SER A 467 -3.09 -19.09 -18.84
C SER A 467 -1.69 -18.73 -19.33
N ARG A 468 -0.85 -18.33 -18.38
CA ARG A 468 0.55 -18.01 -18.63
C ARG A 468 1.41 -18.48 -17.47
N LYS A 469 2.66 -18.86 -17.82
CA LYS A 469 3.71 -19.20 -16.85
C LYS A 469 4.96 -18.40 -17.19
N ASP A 470 5.53 -17.75 -16.18
CA ASP A 470 6.80 -17.05 -16.27
C ASP A 470 7.77 -17.63 -15.24
N GLU A 471 9.01 -17.82 -15.63
CA GLU A 471 10.11 -18.18 -14.74
C GLU A 471 11.22 -17.13 -14.92
N GLU A 472 11.47 -16.35 -13.88
CA GLU A 472 12.34 -15.18 -13.95
C GLU A 472 13.39 -15.20 -12.85
N ILE A 473 14.61 -14.80 -13.21
CA ILE A 473 15.71 -14.58 -12.26
C ILE A 473 15.95 -13.08 -12.14
N SER A 474 15.83 -12.56 -10.93
CA SER A 474 16.10 -11.16 -10.60
C SER A 474 17.41 -11.04 -9.84
N PRO A 475 18.53 -10.67 -10.50
CA PRO A 475 19.81 -10.48 -9.85
C PRO A 475 19.88 -9.14 -9.12
N ARG A 476 20.76 -9.10 -8.10
CA ARG A 476 21.13 -7.88 -7.38
C ARG A 476 22.61 -7.92 -7.03
N ALA A 477 23.32 -6.83 -7.32
CA ALA A 477 24.71 -6.67 -6.92
C ALA A 477 24.94 -5.27 -6.34
N GLY A 478 25.86 -5.16 -5.37
CA GLY A 478 26.23 -3.89 -4.77
C GLY A 478 27.66 -3.89 -4.28
N LEU A 479 28.31 -2.74 -4.38
CA LEU A 479 29.62 -2.46 -3.82
C LEU A 479 29.49 -1.30 -2.86
N ILE A 480 30.05 -1.42 -1.67
CA ILE A 480 30.00 -0.39 -0.62
C ILE A 480 31.43 -0.09 -0.18
N TYR A 481 31.81 1.18 -0.28
CA TYR A 481 33.08 1.67 0.23
C TYR A 481 32.85 2.66 1.38
N LYS A 482 33.43 2.39 2.52
CA LYS A 482 33.35 3.22 3.74
C LYS A 482 34.68 3.88 4.03
N PRO A 483 34.91 5.11 3.54
CA PRO A 483 36.15 5.87 3.91
C PRO A 483 36.22 6.12 5.42
N GLN A 484 35.05 6.28 6.07
CA GLN A 484 34.87 6.42 7.52
C GLN A 484 33.65 5.59 7.97
N ALA A 485 33.56 5.28 9.26
CA ALA A 485 32.46 4.47 9.79
C ALA A 485 31.07 5.07 9.54
N ASN A 486 30.98 6.40 9.50
CA ASN A 486 29.75 7.17 9.31
C ASN A 486 29.56 7.69 7.85
N VAL A 487 30.41 7.25 6.91
CA VAL A 487 30.32 7.63 5.48
C VAL A 487 30.34 6.38 4.63
N SER A 488 29.41 6.25 3.70
CA SER A 488 29.33 5.16 2.75
C SER A 488 29.11 5.70 1.33
N VAL A 489 29.97 5.29 0.41
CA VAL A 489 29.77 5.45 -1.04
C VAL A 489 29.45 4.08 -1.60
N TYR A 490 28.41 3.98 -2.42
CA TYR A 490 28.00 2.70 -2.99
C TYR A 490 27.72 2.79 -4.48
N ALA A 491 27.83 1.66 -5.14
CA ALA A 491 27.31 1.41 -6.48
C ALA A 491 26.47 0.14 -6.45
N SER A 492 25.36 0.10 -7.16
CA SER A 492 24.49 -1.08 -7.21
C SER A 492 23.80 -1.24 -8.55
N ARG A 493 23.48 -2.49 -8.88
CA ARG A 493 22.60 -2.86 -9.97
C ARG A 493 21.55 -3.85 -9.45
N SER A 494 20.30 -3.65 -9.86
CA SER A 494 19.18 -4.51 -9.51
C SER A 494 18.20 -4.61 -10.65
N GLU A 495 17.52 -5.76 -10.73
CA GLU A 495 16.52 -6.06 -11.73
C GLU A 495 15.22 -6.51 -11.09
N SER A 496 14.10 -6.28 -11.78
CA SER A 496 12.78 -6.83 -11.47
C SER A 496 11.99 -7.07 -12.75
N PHE A 497 10.89 -7.77 -12.64
CA PHE A 497 10.01 -8.07 -13.76
C PHE A 497 8.54 -7.79 -13.39
N LEU A 498 7.73 -7.51 -14.41
CA LEU A 498 6.29 -7.41 -14.30
C LEU A 498 5.66 -8.36 -15.33
N PRO A 499 4.94 -9.42 -14.87
CA PRO A 499 4.21 -10.31 -15.77
C PRO A 499 3.17 -9.53 -16.57
N ARG A 500 2.86 -9.98 -17.79
CA ARG A 500 1.77 -9.42 -18.60
C ARG A 500 0.43 -9.61 -17.90
N SER A 501 -0.59 -8.87 -18.28
CA SER A 501 -1.92 -8.77 -17.66
C SER A 501 -2.08 -7.55 -16.70
N GLY A 502 -1.11 -6.64 -16.70
CA GLY A 502 -1.11 -5.41 -15.88
C GLY A 502 -0.99 -5.68 -14.38
N GLU A 503 -0.92 -4.61 -13.59
CA GLU A 503 -0.68 -4.69 -12.14
C GLU A 503 -1.78 -5.40 -11.34
N GLN A 504 -3.04 -5.39 -11.84
CA GLN A 504 -4.20 -5.96 -11.15
C GLN A 504 -4.63 -7.33 -11.68
N PHE A 505 -4.02 -7.78 -12.79
CA PHE A 505 -4.26 -9.10 -13.39
C PHE A 505 -5.75 -9.39 -13.67
N LYS A 506 -6.50 -8.38 -14.10
CA LYS A 506 -7.94 -8.51 -14.39
C LYS A 506 -8.23 -9.12 -15.74
N LYS A 507 -7.28 -9.04 -16.67
CA LYS A 507 -7.43 -9.47 -18.08
C LYS A 507 -6.11 -10.05 -18.57
N LEU A 508 -6.17 -11.08 -19.37
CA LEU A 508 -5.03 -11.64 -20.10
C LEU A 508 -5.49 -11.93 -21.54
N GLU A 509 -5.02 -11.14 -22.48
CA GLU A 509 -5.32 -11.38 -23.90
C GLU A 509 -4.42 -12.48 -24.48
N ALA A 510 -4.91 -13.18 -25.49
CA ALA A 510 -4.15 -14.27 -26.15
C ALA A 510 -2.84 -13.77 -26.80
N SER A 511 -2.77 -12.50 -27.20
CA SER A 511 -1.56 -11.84 -27.69
C SER A 511 -0.57 -11.58 -26.55
N GLU A 512 -1.05 -11.08 -25.39
CA GLU A 512 -0.24 -10.78 -24.22
C GLU A 512 0.33 -12.04 -23.57
N ALA A 513 -0.44 -13.15 -23.61
CA ALA A 513 0.01 -14.44 -23.08
C ALA A 513 1.26 -15.01 -23.78
N LYS A 514 1.65 -14.48 -24.93
CA LYS A 514 2.81 -14.89 -25.72
C LYS A 514 4.03 -13.96 -25.59
N LEU A 515 3.86 -12.79 -24.99
CA LEU A 515 4.92 -11.81 -24.85
C LEU A 515 5.71 -12.06 -23.55
N ASP A 516 7.01 -11.84 -23.57
CA ASP A 516 7.84 -11.90 -22.38
C ASP A 516 7.42 -10.84 -21.35
N PRO A 517 7.67 -11.04 -20.03
CA PRO A 517 7.46 -10.03 -19.01
C PRO A 517 8.22 -8.74 -19.33
N ASP A 518 7.72 -7.61 -18.81
CA ASP A 518 8.52 -6.39 -18.79
C ASP A 518 9.64 -6.52 -17.77
N VAL A 519 10.86 -6.17 -18.17
CA VAL A 519 12.03 -6.17 -17.31
C VAL A 519 12.41 -4.73 -16.95
N PHE A 520 12.73 -4.51 -15.69
CA PHE A 520 13.16 -3.22 -15.16
C PHE A 520 14.55 -3.37 -14.57
N GLU A 521 15.46 -2.53 -15.03
CA GLU A 521 16.84 -2.47 -14.57
C GLU A 521 17.11 -1.12 -13.92
N ASN A 522 17.94 -1.10 -12.89
CA ASN A 522 18.40 0.13 -12.27
C ASN A 522 19.88 0.00 -11.91
N THR A 523 20.66 0.98 -12.34
CA THR A 523 22.04 1.19 -11.89
C THR A 523 22.08 2.45 -11.06
N GLU A 524 22.66 2.40 -9.87
CA GLU A 524 22.68 3.51 -8.93
C GLU A 524 24.08 3.67 -8.30
N ILE A 525 24.52 4.92 -8.17
CA ILE A 525 25.69 5.31 -7.37
C ILE A 525 25.22 6.31 -6.32
N GLY A 526 25.57 6.12 -5.05
CA GLY A 526 25.11 7.00 -3.99
C GLY A 526 26.13 7.22 -2.87
N LEU A 527 25.83 8.24 -2.09
CA LEU A 527 26.54 8.64 -0.88
C LEU A 527 25.56 8.66 0.28
N LYS A 528 25.95 8.09 1.42
CA LYS A 528 25.29 8.24 2.71
C LYS A 528 26.29 8.74 3.72
N TRP A 529 25.89 9.75 4.50
CA TRP A 529 26.73 10.34 5.52
C TRP A 529 25.93 10.69 6.77
N ASP A 530 26.20 9.99 7.85
CA ASP A 530 25.65 10.32 9.17
C ASP A 530 26.56 11.38 9.80
N ILE A 531 26.18 12.66 9.62
CA ILE A 531 26.98 13.83 10.03
C ILE A 531 26.99 13.93 11.55
N THR A 532 25.80 13.83 12.16
CA THR A 532 25.59 13.74 13.62
C THR A 532 24.51 12.67 13.89
N PRO A 533 24.27 12.27 15.15
CA PRO A 533 23.16 11.37 15.47
C PRO A 533 21.76 11.87 15.02
N GLN A 534 21.61 13.19 14.81
CA GLN A 534 20.34 13.82 14.43
C GLN A 534 20.33 14.30 12.96
N LEU A 535 21.46 14.25 12.26
CA LEU A 535 21.57 14.78 10.91
C LEU A 535 22.28 13.78 10.00
N SER A 536 21.56 13.29 9.01
CA SER A 536 22.09 12.43 7.95
C SER A 536 21.91 13.09 6.58
N PHE A 537 22.83 12.84 5.69
CA PHE A 537 22.77 13.22 4.29
C PHE A 537 22.80 11.97 3.40
N ALA A 538 21.91 11.90 2.41
CA ALA A 538 21.90 10.87 1.40
C ALA A 538 21.65 11.48 0.02
N SER A 539 22.43 11.03 -0.97
CA SER A 539 22.29 11.44 -2.36
C SER A 539 22.56 10.26 -3.28
N SER A 540 21.88 10.19 -4.41
CA SER A 540 22.15 9.17 -5.42
C SER A 540 21.95 9.70 -6.83
N LEU A 541 22.72 9.14 -7.77
CA LEU A 541 22.52 9.21 -9.21
C LEU A 541 22.07 7.83 -9.67
N PHE A 542 21.08 7.78 -10.53
CA PHE A 542 20.53 6.52 -11.03
C PHE A 542 20.21 6.59 -12.52
N ASP A 543 20.31 5.44 -13.16
CA ASP A 543 19.78 5.16 -14.49
C ASP A 543 18.81 3.99 -14.38
N SER A 544 17.58 4.20 -14.82
CA SER A 544 16.51 3.20 -14.77
C SER A 544 15.98 2.95 -16.18
N GLN A 545 15.94 1.70 -16.58
CA GLN A 545 15.51 1.25 -17.89
C GLN A 545 14.34 0.28 -17.76
N GLN A 546 13.38 0.41 -18.65
CA GLN A 546 12.28 -0.54 -18.82
C GLN A 546 12.35 -1.12 -20.21
N THR A 547 12.48 -2.43 -20.33
CA THR A 547 12.37 -3.16 -21.59
C THR A 547 10.94 -3.62 -21.73
N GLN A 548 10.24 -3.11 -22.75
CA GLN A 548 8.90 -3.56 -23.11
C GLN A 548 9.01 -4.43 -24.35
N ALA A 549 8.51 -5.66 -24.30
CA ALA A 549 8.27 -6.44 -25.49
C ALA A 549 7.12 -5.79 -26.29
N LYS A 550 7.39 -5.43 -27.54
CA LYS A 550 6.39 -4.91 -28.48
C LYS A 550 5.74 -6.04 -29.25
#